data_579b7fbbe525e6dc1e7abbfa6be6eda7
#
_entry.id   579b7fbbe525e6dc1e7abbfa6be6eda7
#
_cell.length_a   1.000
_cell.length_b   1.000
_cell.length_c   1.000
_cell.angle_alpha   90.00
_cell.angle_beta   90.00
_cell.angle_gamma   90.00
#
_symmetry.space_group_name_H-M   'P 1'
#
loop_
_entity.id
_entity.type
_entity.pdbx_description
1 polymer ?
#
loop_
_entity_poly.entity_id
_entity_poly.type
_entity_poly.pdbx_seq_one_letter_code
_entity_poly.pdbx_strand_id
1 'polypeptide(L)'
;MIRLVLREAVAAVKSQPILSAVTVVMVLGMVLAVMLTTGRTVGAEQRVLSTIDSEGTRTIVVRAEAEAGLTSSAIDRMSGIEGIEWLGGFSAAVDATNSAVPEGKRTPVRSLYGADLERLGVPPTSPIPGGLAWASPRALQELGMPDASGGVTATSGTSYGVAGQLDVPDFLEELEPLVLVPQPSASGEEPLSTIVVIARTPELVPAVGDAVMSVAAADDPSKLSLQTSENLAALRSLVGGQLGSFSRGLVLALLAVTGGLLAVLLFSLVMMRRKDFGRRRALGASRGLIVGLILAQTVVLAGVGLMLGVGVSVAVLLATADPLPGVSFTLALCVLTLATSLLSAILPAVVASRREPIRELRVP
;
A
#
# COMPACT_ATOMS: atom_id res chain seq x y z
N MET A 1 35.05 14.44 20.05
CA MET A 1 35.83 13.55 19.19
C MET A 1 35.16 13.36 17.79
N ILE A 2 33.92 12.98 17.70
CA ILE A 2 33.22 12.73 16.43
C ILE A 2 33.23 13.95 15.48
N ARG A 3 32.95 15.17 15.98
CA ARG A 3 32.97 16.41 15.18
C ARG A 3 34.34 16.70 14.54
N LEU A 4 35.44 16.39 15.23
CA LEU A 4 36.80 16.57 14.72
C LEU A 4 37.11 15.58 13.59
N VAL A 5 36.72 14.29 13.79
CA VAL A 5 36.89 13.25 12.77
C VAL A 5 36.07 13.58 11.52
N LEU A 6 34.84 14.06 11.67
CA LEU A 6 33.99 14.45 10.56
C LEU A 6 34.55 15.64 9.77
N ARG A 7 35.05 16.67 10.47
CA ARG A 7 35.69 17.83 9.85
C ARG A 7 36.97 17.45 9.07
N GLU A 8 37.76 16.53 9.62
CA GLU A 8 38.95 16.02 8.96
C GLU A 8 38.59 15.11 7.78
N ALA A 9 37.53 14.29 7.88
CA ALA A 9 37.01 13.51 6.76
C ALA A 9 36.56 14.40 5.60
N VAL A 10 35.83 15.49 5.87
CA VAL A 10 35.42 16.45 4.85
C VAL A 10 36.63 17.16 4.21
N ALA A 11 37.63 17.53 5.02
CA ALA A 11 38.89 18.10 4.49
C ALA A 11 39.63 17.11 3.59
N ALA A 12 39.68 15.82 3.99
CA ALA A 12 40.27 14.75 3.20
C ALA A 12 39.53 14.53 1.86
N VAL A 13 38.20 14.61 1.86
CA VAL A 13 37.36 14.55 0.63
C VAL A 13 37.71 15.67 -0.32
N LYS A 14 37.85 16.92 0.16
CA LYS A 14 38.18 18.08 -0.64
C LYS A 14 39.64 18.04 -1.19
N SER A 15 40.57 17.46 -0.44
CA SER A 15 41.97 17.35 -0.85
C SER A 15 42.21 16.36 -2.00
N GLN A 16 41.17 15.53 -2.33
CA GLN A 16 41.31 14.47 -3.33
C GLN A 16 40.04 14.36 -4.20
N PRO A 17 39.83 15.36 -5.07
CA PRO A 17 38.60 15.50 -5.84
C PRO A 17 38.36 14.31 -6.78
N ILE A 18 39.36 13.79 -7.47
CA ILE A 18 39.19 12.66 -8.40
C ILE A 18 38.74 11.41 -7.70
N LEU A 19 39.32 11.11 -6.56
CA LEU A 19 39.06 9.93 -5.77
C LEU A 19 37.67 9.96 -5.15
N SER A 20 37.33 11.11 -4.59
CA SER A 20 36.02 11.39 -4.03
C SER A 20 34.94 11.30 -5.11
N ALA A 21 35.20 11.87 -6.30
CA ALA A 21 34.30 11.79 -7.44
C ALA A 21 34.02 10.34 -7.88
N VAL A 22 35.08 9.51 -8.02
CA VAL A 22 34.90 8.10 -8.40
C VAL A 22 34.07 7.34 -7.38
N THR A 23 34.31 7.55 -6.07
CA THR A 23 33.51 6.90 -5.02
C THR A 23 32.07 7.35 -5.06
N VAL A 24 31.79 8.65 -5.22
CA VAL A 24 30.44 9.21 -5.35
C VAL A 24 29.75 8.63 -6.58
N VAL A 25 30.41 8.59 -7.74
CA VAL A 25 29.86 8.03 -8.98
C VAL A 25 29.56 6.54 -8.85
N MET A 26 30.38 5.77 -8.14
CA MET A 26 30.08 4.36 -7.89
C MET A 26 28.85 4.16 -7.02
N VAL A 27 28.72 4.92 -5.92
CA VAL A 27 27.54 4.85 -5.06
C VAL A 27 26.29 5.35 -5.79
N LEU A 28 26.42 6.44 -6.55
CA LEU A 28 25.35 6.94 -7.42
C LEU A 28 24.91 5.87 -8.43
N GLY A 29 25.86 5.23 -9.12
CA GLY A 29 25.57 4.15 -10.07
C GLY A 29 24.90 2.95 -9.42
N MET A 30 25.30 2.58 -8.19
CA MET A 30 24.64 1.54 -7.39
C MET A 30 23.16 1.87 -7.13
N VAL A 31 22.88 3.09 -6.69
CA VAL A 31 21.51 3.55 -6.42
C VAL A 31 20.70 3.62 -7.71
N LEU A 32 21.26 4.18 -8.78
CA LEU A 32 20.61 4.23 -10.10
C LEU A 32 20.26 2.83 -10.60
N ALA A 33 21.20 1.89 -10.53
CA ALA A 33 20.98 0.52 -10.99
C ALA A 33 19.81 -0.13 -10.24
N VAL A 34 19.75 0.00 -8.92
CA VAL A 34 18.67 -0.59 -8.11
C VAL A 34 17.34 0.14 -8.32
N MET A 35 17.35 1.48 -8.32
CA MET A 35 16.11 2.27 -8.47
C MET A 35 15.48 2.12 -9.86
N LEU A 36 16.29 2.13 -10.93
CA LEU A 36 15.80 2.05 -12.30
C LEU A 36 15.47 0.62 -12.75
N THR A 37 15.96 -0.40 -12.04
CA THR A 37 15.59 -1.80 -12.30
C THR A 37 14.51 -2.26 -11.33
N THR A 38 14.89 -2.58 -10.10
CA THR A 38 14.00 -3.13 -9.09
C THR A 38 12.98 -2.11 -8.60
N GLY A 39 13.35 -0.82 -8.51
CA GLY A 39 12.44 0.24 -8.12
C GLY A 39 11.25 0.38 -9.08
N ARG A 40 11.48 0.28 -10.38
CA ARG A 40 10.39 0.24 -11.40
C ARG A 40 9.48 -0.95 -11.21
N THR A 41 10.04 -2.14 -11.00
CA THR A 41 9.25 -3.36 -10.79
C THR A 41 8.40 -3.26 -9.53
N VAL A 42 8.98 -2.78 -8.42
CA VAL A 42 8.24 -2.58 -7.15
C VAL A 42 7.18 -1.50 -7.30
N GLY A 43 7.46 -0.41 -8.00
CA GLY A 43 6.46 0.64 -8.25
C GLY A 43 5.31 0.15 -9.13
N ALA A 44 5.60 -0.65 -10.17
CA ALA A 44 4.58 -1.28 -11.01
C ALA A 44 3.74 -2.30 -10.23
N GLU A 45 4.39 -3.14 -9.41
CA GLU A 45 3.73 -4.08 -8.51
C GLU A 45 2.78 -3.37 -7.54
N GLN A 46 3.24 -2.30 -6.88
CA GLN A 46 2.42 -1.50 -5.98
C GLN A 46 1.20 -0.88 -6.70
N ARG A 47 1.36 -0.41 -7.93
CA ARG A 47 0.24 0.12 -8.72
C ARG A 47 -0.77 -0.99 -9.06
N VAL A 48 -0.31 -2.15 -9.51
CA VAL A 48 -1.19 -3.30 -9.78
C VAL A 48 -1.90 -3.75 -8.50
N LEU A 49 -1.15 -3.88 -7.39
CA LEU A 49 -1.73 -4.27 -6.11
C LEU A 49 -2.74 -3.23 -5.60
N SER A 50 -2.50 -1.93 -5.77
CA SER A 50 -3.47 -0.90 -5.38
C SER A 50 -4.74 -0.94 -6.23
N THR A 51 -4.65 -1.35 -7.50
CA THR A 51 -5.84 -1.56 -8.35
C THR A 51 -6.61 -2.82 -7.91
N ILE A 52 -5.89 -3.87 -7.51
CA ILE A 52 -6.50 -5.10 -6.97
C ILE A 52 -7.02 -4.88 -5.53
N ASP A 53 -6.48 -3.92 -4.79
CA ASP A 53 -6.88 -3.59 -3.40
C ASP A 53 -8.14 -2.70 -3.34
N SER A 54 -8.90 -2.65 -4.43
CA SER A 54 -10.21 -2.00 -4.49
C SER A 54 -11.19 -2.70 -3.52
N GLU A 55 -12.22 -1.98 -3.10
CA GLU A 55 -13.26 -2.53 -2.23
C GLU A 55 -13.89 -3.79 -2.83
N GLY A 56 -13.97 -3.89 -4.17
CA GLY A 56 -14.47 -5.05 -4.88
C GLY A 56 -13.70 -6.35 -4.62
N THR A 57 -12.39 -6.29 -4.28
CA THR A 57 -11.61 -7.49 -3.95
C THR A 57 -11.72 -7.93 -2.50
N ARG A 58 -12.30 -7.07 -1.64
CA ARG A 58 -12.53 -7.31 -0.22
C ARG A 58 -13.99 -7.59 0.10
N THR A 59 -14.82 -7.67 -0.97
CA THR A 59 -16.26 -7.83 -0.85
C THR A 59 -16.62 -9.30 -0.69
N ILE A 60 -17.51 -9.54 0.25
CA ILE A 60 -18.16 -10.81 0.54
C ILE A 60 -19.65 -10.56 0.41
N VAL A 61 -20.32 -11.27 -0.49
CA VAL A 61 -21.78 -11.16 -0.70
C VAL A 61 -22.43 -12.46 -0.28
N VAL A 62 -23.31 -12.38 0.70
CA VAL A 62 -24.20 -13.48 1.08
C VAL A 62 -25.56 -13.24 0.44
N ARG A 63 -26.00 -14.13 -0.43
CA ARG A 63 -27.32 -14.08 -1.04
C ARG A 63 -28.21 -15.16 -0.43
N ALA A 64 -29.40 -14.78 -0.04
CA ALA A 64 -30.39 -15.66 0.52
C ALA A 64 -31.56 -15.82 -0.46
N GLU A 65 -31.96 -17.06 -0.71
CA GLU A 65 -33.20 -17.34 -1.39
C GLU A 65 -34.40 -16.98 -0.52
N ALA A 66 -35.60 -16.82 -1.12
CA ALA A 66 -36.78 -16.29 -0.44
C ALA A 66 -37.17 -17.05 0.83
N GLU A 67 -36.83 -18.33 0.95
CA GLU A 67 -37.18 -19.18 2.07
C GLU A 67 -36.00 -19.54 2.99
N ALA A 68 -34.86 -18.83 2.84
CA ALA A 68 -33.68 -19.10 3.65
C ALA A 68 -33.85 -18.68 5.13
N GLY A 69 -34.81 -17.82 5.44
CA GLY A 69 -35.05 -17.33 6.79
C GLY A 69 -33.97 -16.36 7.31
N LEU A 70 -33.22 -15.73 6.41
CA LEU A 70 -32.23 -14.75 6.81
C LEU A 70 -32.92 -13.45 7.21
N THR A 71 -32.63 -12.95 8.42
CA THR A 71 -33.26 -11.75 8.98
C THR A 71 -32.26 -10.68 9.37
N SER A 72 -32.74 -9.46 9.64
CA SER A 72 -31.90 -8.32 10.04
C SER A 72 -31.12 -8.56 11.34
N SER A 73 -31.56 -9.50 12.21
CA SER A 73 -30.77 -9.91 13.39
C SER A 73 -29.36 -10.46 13.03
N ALA A 74 -29.17 -10.93 11.80
CA ALA A 74 -27.86 -11.36 11.33
C ALA A 74 -26.85 -10.21 11.33
N ILE A 75 -27.28 -8.98 11.03
CA ILE A 75 -26.42 -7.79 11.02
C ILE A 75 -25.83 -7.52 12.41
N ASP A 76 -26.67 -7.61 13.46
CA ASP A 76 -26.21 -7.40 14.83
C ASP A 76 -25.19 -8.46 15.25
N ARG A 77 -25.42 -9.73 14.89
CA ARG A 77 -24.50 -10.83 15.17
C ARG A 77 -23.17 -10.68 14.44
N MET A 78 -23.21 -10.21 13.17
CA MET A 78 -22.03 -10.02 12.34
C MET A 78 -21.22 -8.77 12.72
N SER A 79 -21.86 -7.77 13.34
CA SER A 79 -21.19 -6.52 13.75
C SER A 79 -20.05 -6.74 14.76
N GLY A 80 -20.08 -7.86 15.50
CA GLY A 80 -19.03 -8.26 16.44
C GLY A 80 -17.84 -9.01 15.80
N ILE A 81 -17.86 -9.29 14.50
CA ILE A 81 -16.75 -10.02 13.84
C ILE A 81 -15.56 -9.08 13.61
N GLU A 82 -14.40 -9.42 14.17
CA GLU A 82 -13.18 -8.70 13.91
C GLU A 82 -12.78 -8.85 12.43
N GLY A 83 -12.29 -7.77 11.83
CA GLY A 83 -11.84 -7.78 10.43
C GLY A 83 -12.89 -7.30 9.42
N ILE A 84 -14.11 -6.99 9.84
CA ILE A 84 -15.11 -6.29 9.03
C ILE A 84 -14.82 -4.79 9.04
N GLU A 85 -14.83 -4.17 7.86
CA GLU A 85 -14.73 -2.72 7.66
C GLU A 85 -16.09 -2.09 7.44
N TRP A 86 -16.97 -2.76 6.68
CA TRP A 86 -18.32 -2.31 6.41
C TRP A 86 -19.28 -3.51 6.33
N LEU A 87 -20.53 -3.30 6.76
CA LEU A 87 -21.57 -4.33 6.79
C LEU A 87 -22.92 -3.70 6.49
N GLY A 88 -23.63 -4.26 5.50
CA GLY A 88 -24.99 -3.84 5.17
C GLY A 88 -25.86 -5.01 4.74
N GLY A 89 -27.07 -5.04 5.25
CA GLY A 89 -28.11 -6.01 4.88
C GLY A 89 -29.19 -5.36 4.02
N PHE A 90 -29.55 -5.99 2.91
CA PHE A 90 -30.53 -5.49 1.96
C PHE A 90 -31.75 -6.40 1.91
N SER A 91 -32.94 -5.79 1.91
CA SER A 91 -34.20 -6.52 1.64
C SER A 91 -34.26 -7.02 0.20
N ALA A 92 -35.20 -7.89 -0.09
CA ALA A 92 -35.57 -8.19 -1.47
C ALA A 92 -35.95 -6.90 -2.22
N ALA A 93 -35.62 -6.86 -3.51
CA ALA A 93 -35.98 -5.73 -4.35
C ALA A 93 -37.50 -5.67 -4.55
N VAL A 94 -38.06 -4.50 -4.38
CA VAL A 94 -39.46 -4.21 -4.72
C VAL A 94 -39.47 -3.17 -5.83
N ASP A 95 -40.10 -3.45 -6.95
CA ASP A 95 -40.21 -2.51 -8.05
C ASP A 95 -41.00 -1.25 -7.63
N ALA A 96 -40.48 -0.10 -8.00
CA ALA A 96 -41.13 1.19 -7.82
C ALA A 96 -41.08 2.05 -9.08
N THR A 97 -42.02 2.95 -9.21
CA THR A 97 -42.10 3.93 -10.30
C THR A 97 -42.06 5.33 -9.72
N ASN A 98 -41.76 6.30 -10.55
CA ASN A 98 -41.91 7.71 -10.18
C ASN A 98 -43.40 7.96 -9.84
N SER A 99 -43.68 8.51 -8.66
CA SER A 99 -45.06 8.77 -8.18
C SER A 99 -45.82 9.74 -9.12
N ALA A 100 -45.12 10.62 -9.82
CA ALA A 100 -45.70 11.53 -10.81
C ALA A 100 -45.97 10.84 -12.18
N VAL A 101 -45.32 9.69 -12.45
CA VAL A 101 -45.42 8.93 -13.71
C VAL A 101 -45.60 7.44 -13.39
N PRO A 102 -46.81 7.01 -12.97
CA PRO A 102 -47.05 5.64 -12.47
C PRO A 102 -46.77 4.54 -13.51
N GLU A 103 -46.90 4.86 -14.80
CA GLU A 103 -46.59 3.93 -15.91
C GLU A 103 -45.14 4.06 -16.40
N GLY A 104 -44.30 4.79 -15.66
CA GLY A 104 -42.87 4.99 -15.97
C GLY A 104 -42.04 3.74 -15.82
N LYS A 105 -40.75 3.89 -16.06
CA LYS A 105 -39.77 2.79 -15.87
C LYS A 105 -39.76 2.35 -14.41
N ARG A 106 -39.75 1.04 -14.21
CA ARG A 106 -39.63 0.43 -12.87
C ARG A 106 -38.17 0.37 -12.46
N THR A 107 -37.91 0.76 -11.22
CA THR A 107 -36.58 0.74 -10.60
C THR A 107 -36.66 0.03 -9.26
N PRO A 108 -35.72 -0.85 -8.91
CA PRO A 108 -35.75 -1.60 -7.67
C PRO A 108 -35.49 -0.69 -6.46
N VAL A 109 -36.34 -0.81 -5.45
CA VAL A 109 -36.20 -0.22 -4.11
C VAL A 109 -35.79 -1.32 -3.14
N ARG A 110 -34.81 -1.05 -2.29
CA ARG A 110 -34.36 -1.96 -1.21
C ARG A 110 -34.27 -1.22 0.10
N SER A 111 -34.68 -1.86 1.17
CA SER A 111 -34.36 -1.41 2.53
C SER A 111 -32.94 -1.79 2.88
N LEU A 112 -32.21 -0.89 3.54
CA LEU A 112 -30.86 -1.13 4.06
C LEU A 112 -30.89 -1.15 5.58
N TYR A 113 -30.32 -2.21 6.13
CA TYR A 113 -30.07 -2.42 7.54
C TYR A 113 -28.55 -2.42 7.77
N GLY A 114 -28.07 -1.54 8.64
CA GLY A 114 -26.63 -1.37 8.92
C GLY A 114 -26.33 0.02 9.49
N ALA A 115 -25.15 0.19 10.04
CA ALA A 115 -24.83 1.37 10.84
C ALA A 115 -24.12 2.48 10.04
N ASP A 116 -23.33 2.16 9.01
CA ASP A 116 -22.48 3.13 8.29
C ASP A 116 -23.13 3.57 6.97
N LEU A 117 -24.01 4.55 7.10
CA LEU A 117 -24.71 5.17 5.97
C LEU A 117 -23.92 6.34 5.34
N GLU A 118 -22.97 6.94 6.08
CA GLU A 118 -22.18 8.08 5.62
C GLU A 118 -21.35 7.72 4.37
N ARG A 119 -20.87 6.50 4.32
CA ARG A 119 -20.09 5.98 3.17
C ARG A 119 -20.91 5.90 1.89
N LEU A 120 -22.22 5.94 1.98
CA LEU A 120 -23.16 5.93 0.86
C LEU A 120 -23.67 7.34 0.51
N GLY A 121 -23.11 8.39 1.11
CA GLY A 121 -23.56 9.77 0.91
C GLY A 121 -24.88 10.10 1.62
N VAL A 122 -25.37 9.21 2.49
CA VAL A 122 -26.57 9.47 3.30
C VAL A 122 -26.17 10.28 4.54
N PRO A 123 -26.74 11.48 4.75
CA PRO A 123 -26.37 12.33 5.88
C PRO A 123 -26.61 11.65 7.23
N PRO A 124 -25.72 11.83 8.22
CA PRO A 124 -25.85 11.27 9.55
C PRO A 124 -26.93 11.98 10.39
N THR A 125 -28.17 11.92 9.92
CA THR A 125 -29.31 12.46 10.66
C THR A 125 -29.91 11.39 11.53
N SER A 126 -29.96 11.61 12.84
CA SER A 126 -30.60 10.68 13.77
C SER A 126 -31.74 11.39 14.49
N PRO A 127 -32.97 10.87 14.46
CA PRO A 127 -33.41 9.75 13.65
C PRO A 127 -33.57 10.12 12.16
N ILE A 128 -33.29 9.16 11.25
CA ILE A 128 -33.65 9.32 9.84
C ILE A 128 -35.18 9.28 9.75
N PRO A 129 -35.82 10.31 9.16
CA PRO A 129 -37.27 10.30 9.01
C PRO A 129 -37.71 9.08 8.17
N GLY A 130 -38.68 8.33 8.67
CA GLY A 130 -39.26 7.21 7.91
C GLY A 130 -39.82 7.68 6.57
N GLY A 131 -39.70 6.84 5.57
CA GLY A 131 -40.23 7.14 4.24
C GLY A 131 -39.31 7.99 3.34
N LEU A 132 -38.05 8.24 3.73
CA LEU A 132 -37.06 8.83 2.85
C LEU A 132 -36.23 7.76 2.14
N ALA A 133 -35.87 8.08 0.89
CA ALA A 133 -35.03 7.22 0.08
C ALA A 133 -33.89 8.05 -0.56
N TRP A 134 -32.82 7.38 -0.88
CA TRP A 134 -31.72 7.91 -1.69
C TRP A 134 -31.58 7.06 -2.94
N ALA A 135 -31.36 7.69 -4.09
CA ALA A 135 -31.34 6.98 -5.36
C ALA A 135 -29.98 7.13 -6.05
N SER A 136 -29.48 6.04 -6.60
CA SER A 136 -28.26 6.03 -7.38
C SER A 136 -28.41 6.90 -8.65
N PRO A 137 -27.30 7.40 -9.24
CA PRO A 137 -27.36 8.19 -10.47
C PRO A 137 -28.12 7.49 -11.59
N ARG A 138 -27.92 6.18 -11.72
CA ARG A 138 -28.62 5.34 -12.71
C ARG A 138 -30.11 5.21 -12.41
N ALA A 139 -30.47 5.02 -11.14
CA ALA A 139 -31.87 4.98 -10.71
C ALA A 139 -32.59 6.33 -10.96
N LEU A 140 -31.94 7.44 -10.64
CA LEU A 140 -32.45 8.79 -10.89
C LEU A 140 -32.70 9.03 -12.38
N GLN A 141 -31.79 8.60 -13.23
CA GLN A 141 -31.95 8.69 -14.68
C GLN A 141 -33.13 7.85 -15.18
N GLU A 142 -33.28 6.62 -14.68
CA GLU A 142 -34.38 5.73 -15.03
C GLU A 142 -35.74 6.22 -14.55
N LEU A 143 -35.78 6.84 -13.37
CA LEU A 143 -36.99 7.45 -12.81
C LEU A 143 -37.33 8.83 -13.39
N GLY A 144 -36.42 9.42 -14.19
CA GLY A 144 -36.60 10.76 -14.73
C GLY A 144 -36.54 11.88 -13.69
N MET A 145 -35.67 11.71 -12.66
CA MET A 145 -35.49 12.63 -11.53
C MET A 145 -34.07 13.25 -11.51
N PRO A 146 -33.72 14.10 -12.46
CA PRO A 146 -32.34 14.64 -12.54
C PRO A 146 -31.91 15.46 -11.33
N ASP A 147 -32.83 16.04 -10.61
CA ASP A 147 -32.58 16.89 -9.43
C ASP A 147 -32.54 16.10 -8.11
N ALA A 148 -32.54 14.76 -8.17
CA ALA A 148 -32.54 13.86 -7.02
C ALA A 148 -33.64 14.21 -5.99
N SER A 149 -34.78 14.68 -6.46
CA SER A 149 -35.93 15.04 -5.64
C SER A 149 -37.25 14.59 -6.28
N GLY A 150 -38.14 14.03 -5.46
CA GLY A 150 -39.43 13.52 -5.95
C GLY A 150 -39.99 12.43 -5.05
N GLY A 151 -40.97 11.71 -5.55
CA GLY A 151 -41.54 10.54 -4.87
C GLY A 151 -41.43 9.29 -5.73
N VAL A 152 -41.21 8.17 -5.10
CA VAL A 152 -41.29 6.84 -5.71
C VAL A 152 -42.38 6.03 -5.01
N THR A 153 -43.16 5.34 -5.81
CA THR A 153 -44.24 4.47 -5.28
C THR A 153 -43.92 3.02 -5.66
N ALA A 154 -43.74 2.22 -4.63
CA ALA A 154 -43.49 0.78 -4.78
C ALA A 154 -44.74 0.03 -5.21
N THR A 155 -44.58 -1.09 -5.88
CA THR A 155 -45.69 -1.98 -6.28
C THR A 155 -46.49 -2.51 -5.07
N SER A 156 -45.89 -2.50 -3.87
CA SER A 156 -46.56 -2.77 -2.60
C SER A 156 -47.57 -1.67 -2.17
N GLY A 157 -47.57 -0.52 -2.86
CA GLY A 157 -48.38 0.65 -2.51
C GLY A 157 -47.68 1.63 -1.56
N THR A 158 -46.49 1.32 -1.06
CA THR A 158 -45.72 2.20 -0.19
C THR A 158 -45.02 3.30 -1.01
N SER A 159 -45.10 4.54 -0.55
CA SER A 159 -44.44 5.66 -1.20
C SER A 159 -43.29 6.18 -0.34
N TYR A 160 -42.21 6.56 -1.01
CA TYR A 160 -41.01 7.11 -0.40
C TYR A 160 -40.65 8.44 -1.06
N GLY A 161 -40.18 9.41 -0.27
CA GLY A 161 -39.64 10.67 -0.78
C GLY A 161 -38.16 10.50 -1.11
N VAL A 162 -37.75 10.79 -2.32
CA VAL A 162 -36.35 10.84 -2.70
C VAL A 162 -35.72 12.11 -2.15
N ALA A 163 -34.79 11.97 -1.19
CA ALA A 163 -34.18 13.05 -0.45
C ALA A 163 -32.81 13.47 -1.00
N GLY A 164 -32.19 12.64 -1.85
CA GLY A 164 -30.88 12.93 -2.41
C GLY A 164 -30.35 11.82 -3.30
N GLN A 165 -29.17 12.09 -3.83
CA GLN A 165 -28.40 11.12 -4.60
C GLN A 165 -27.62 10.20 -3.66
N LEU A 166 -27.58 8.92 -4.02
CA LEU A 166 -26.78 7.90 -3.35
C LEU A 166 -25.41 7.83 -4.02
N ASP A 167 -24.34 7.85 -3.23
CA ASP A 167 -23.03 7.47 -3.72
C ASP A 167 -22.94 5.94 -3.72
N VAL A 168 -22.75 5.35 -4.90
CA VAL A 168 -22.66 3.90 -5.06
C VAL A 168 -21.21 3.50 -5.18
N PRO A 169 -20.61 2.92 -4.11
CA PRO A 169 -19.27 2.37 -4.19
C PRO A 169 -19.24 1.11 -5.08
N ASP A 170 -18.04 0.74 -5.55
CA ASP A 170 -17.83 -0.40 -6.45
C ASP A 170 -18.45 -1.71 -5.92
N PHE A 171 -18.46 -1.91 -4.61
CA PHE A 171 -19.02 -3.13 -3.99
C PHE A 171 -20.55 -3.21 -4.02
N LEU A 172 -21.26 -2.15 -4.37
CA LEU A 172 -22.70 -2.11 -4.57
C LEU A 172 -23.12 -2.00 -6.03
N GLU A 173 -22.16 -1.93 -6.97
CA GLU A 173 -22.43 -1.77 -8.41
C GLU A 173 -23.35 -2.88 -8.94
N GLU A 174 -23.25 -4.11 -8.42
CA GLU A 174 -24.12 -5.22 -8.79
C GLU A 174 -25.60 -5.02 -8.42
N LEU A 175 -25.89 -4.11 -7.48
CA LEU A 175 -27.24 -3.78 -7.04
C LEU A 175 -27.86 -2.63 -7.86
N GLU A 176 -27.10 -2.00 -8.75
CA GLU A 176 -27.62 -0.92 -9.60
C GLU A 176 -28.58 -1.43 -10.69
N PRO A 177 -29.59 -0.63 -11.05
CA PRO A 177 -30.02 0.65 -10.45
C PRO A 177 -30.59 0.45 -9.04
N LEU A 178 -30.28 1.38 -8.10
CA LEU A 178 -30.62 1.20 -6.68
C LEU A 178 -31.33 2.43 -6.12
N VAL A 179 -32.52 2.22 -5.56
CA VAL A 179 -33.19 3.15 -4.65
C VAL A 179 -33.09 2.56 -3.24
N LEU A 180 -32.48 3.25 -2.32
CA LEU A 180 -32.16 2.79 -0.98
C LEU A 180 -33.06 3.48 0.05
N VAL A 181 -33.68 2.69 0.91
CA VAL A 181 -34.47 3.17 2.05
C VAL A 181 -33.75 2.76 3.33
N PRO A 182 -33.00 3.65 3.99
CA PRO A 182 -32.32 3.33 5.24
C PRO A 182 -33.31 2.97 6.34
N GLN A 183 -33.01 1.90 7.07
CA GLN A 183 -33.78 1.44 8.24
C GLN A 183 -32.86 1.54 9.48
N PRO A 184 -32.87 2.67 10.20
CA PRO A 184 -31.96 2.88 11.33
C PRO A 184 -32.27 2.04 12.56
N SER A 185 -33.50 1.51 12.63
CA SER A 185 -33.94 0.62 13.69
C SER A 185 -34.60 -0.62 13.09
N ALA A 186 -33.94 -1.76 13.26
CA ALA A 186 -34.44 -3.06 12.88
C ALA A 186 -35.07 -3.76 14.11
N SER A 187 -36.15 -4.50 13.92
CA SER A 187 -36.71 -5.34 14.98
C SER A 187 -35.98 -6.68 15.13
N GLY A 188 -35.12 -7.00 14.16
CA GLY A 188 -34.41 -8.27 14.06
C GLY A 188 -35.16 -9.34 13.26
N GLU A 189 -36.40 -9.08 12.85
CA GLU A 189 -37.26 -10.03 12.14
C GLU A 189 -37.41 -9.72 10.64
N GLU A 190 -36.92 -8.57 10.19
CA GLU A 190 -37.09 -8.16 8.80
C GLU A 190 -36.28 -9.08 7.86
N PRO A 191 -36.93 -9.59 6.78
CA PRO A 191 -36.25 -10.51 5.87
C PRO A 191 -35.20 -9.84 5.04
N LEU A 192 -33.99 -10.43 4.97
CA LEU A 192 -32.89 -10.02 4.12
C LEU A 192 -32.74 -10.97 2.93
N SER A 193 -32.44 -10.41 1.77
CA SER A 193 -32.09 -11.17 0.56
C SER A 193 -30.60 -11.15 0.26
N THR A 194 -29.92 -10.13 0.72
CA THR A 194 -28.49 -9.95 0.42
C THR A 194 -27.81 -9.28 1.61
N ILE A 195 -26.68 -9.81 2.03
CA ILE A 195 -25.77 -9.13 2.96
C ILE A 195 -24.46 -8.87 2.21
N VAL A 196 -23.99 -7.64 2.28
CA VAL A 196 -22.69 -7.23 1.73
C VAL A 196 -21.77 -6.90 2.89
N VAL A 197 -20.61 -7.53 2.89
CA VAL A 197 -19.58 -7.36 3.90
C VAL A 197 -18.26 -6.97 3.20
N ILE A 198 -17.58 -5.98 3.72
CA ILE A 198 -16.24 -5.60 3.26
C ILE A 198 -15.25 -5.99 4.35
N ALA A 199 -14.33 -6.87 4.01
CA ALA A 199 -13.23 -7.21 4.89
C ALA A 199 -12.21 -6.05 4.95
N ARG A 200 -11.55 -5.88 6.09
CA ARG A 200 -10.56 -4.82 6.29
C ARG A 200 -9.35 -4.97 5.38
N THR A 201 -8.96 -6.20 5.08
CA THR A 201 -7.90 -6.53 4.11
C THR A 201 -8.31 -7.75 3.28
N PRO A 202 -7.79 -7.90 2.04
CA PRO A 202 -8.12 -9.05 1.18
C PRO A 202 -7.73 -10.40 1.78
N GLU A 203 -6.69 -10.44 2.61
CA GLU A 203 -6.23 -11.67 3.27
C GLU A 203 -7.23 -12.21 4.29
N LEU A 204 -8.09 -11.34 4.83
CA LEU A 204 -9.14 -11.69 5.80
C LEU A 204 -10.42 -12.21 5.14
N VAL A 205 -10.58 -12.05 3.81
CA VAL A 205 -11.81 -12.44 3.10
C VAL A 205 -12.24 -13.88 3.39
N PRO A 206 -11.37 -14.91 3.31
CA PRO A 206 -11.78 -16.27 3.62
C PRO A 206 -12.24 -16.43 5.07
N ALA A 207 -11.46 -15.94 6.03
CA ALA A 207 -11.76 -16.08 7.45
C ALA A 207 -13.04 -15.32 7.87
N VAL A 208 -13.23 -14.11 7.32
CA VAL A 208 -14.45 -13.30 7.54
C VAL A 208 -15.64 -13.98 6.87
N GLY A 209 -15.47 -14.52 5.66
CA GLY A 209 -16.52 -15.26 4.96
C GLY A 209 -17.03 -16.46 5.76
N ASP A 210 -16.13 -17.28 6.28
CA ASP A 210 -16.46 -18.43 7.14
C ASP A 210 -17.15 -17.98 8.43
N ALA A 211 -16.65 -16.91 9.07
CA ALA A 211 -17.27 -16.35 10.28
C ALA A 211 -18.68 -15.81 9.99
N VAL A 212 -18.88 -15.08 8.90
CA VAL A 212 -20.18 -14.55 8.47
C VAL A 212 -21.17 -15.68 8.24
N MET A 213 -20.77 -16.73 7.53
CA MET A 213 -21.64 -17.89 7.30
C MET A 213 -22.00 -18.62 8.61
N SER A 214 -21.06 -18.73 9.55
CA SER A 214 -21.30 -19.40 10.83
C SER A 214 -22.31 -18.69 11.73
N VAL A 215 -22.41 -17.34 11.64
CA VAL A 215 -23.31 -16.53 12.48
C VAL A 215 -24.56 -16.04 11.74
N ALA A 216 -24.69 -16.34 10.44
CA ALA A 216 -25.84 -15.93 9.63
C ALA A 216 -27.18 -16.44 10.24
N ALA A 217 -27.16 -17.64 10.85
CA ALA A 217 -28.32 -18.27 11.53
C ALA A 217 -29.59 -18.21 10.69
N ALA A 218 -29.48 -18.59 9.41
CA ALA A 218 -30.62 -18.78 8.54
C ALA A 218 -31.37 -20.08 8.90
N ASP A 219 -32.66 -20.11 8.68
CA ASP A 219 -33.50 -21.31 8.94
C ASP A 219 -33.07 -22.49 8.04
N ASP A 220 -32.68 -22.19 6.80
CA ASP A 220 -32.11 -23.15 5.84
C ASP A 220 -30.78 -22.64 5.27
N PRO A 221 -29.63 -23.04 5.89
CA PRO A 221 -28.33 -22.63 5.41
C PRO A 221 -27.98 -23.09 3.98
N SER A 222 -28.66 -24.14 3.47
CA SER A 222 -28.42 -24.63 2.11
C SER A 222 -28.91 -23.67 1.02
N LYS A 223 -29.80 -22.74 1.39
CA LYS A 223 -30.34 -21.69 0.54
C LYS A 223 -29.53 -20.38 0.62
N LEU A 224 -28.41 -20.39 1.35
CA LEU A 224 -27.46 -19.30 1.35
C LEU A 224 -26.34 -19.58 0.33
N SER A 225 -26.02 -18.59 -0.46
CA SER A 225 -24.84 -18.62 -1.34
C SER A 225 -23.85 -17.56 -0.92
N LEU A 226 -22.60 -17.96 -0.74
CA LEU A 226 -21.49 -17.06 -0.45
C LEU A 226 -20.72 -16.77 -1.75
N GLN A 227 -20.64 -15.53 -2.13
CA GLN A 227 -19.81 -15.05 -3.22
C GLN A 227 -18.67 -14.21 -2.65
N THR A 228 -17.45 -14.63 -2.92
CA THR A 228 -16.24 -13.92 -2.47
C THR A 228 -15.34 -13.63 -3.64
N SER A 229 -14.56 -12.56 -3.53
CA SER A 229 -13.46 -12.26 -4.46
C SER A 229 -12.19 -13.07 -4.17
N GLU A 230 -12.32 -14.24 -3.52
CA GLU A 230 -11.21 -15.07 -3.06
C GLU A 230 -10.20 -15.42 -4.16
N ASN A 231 -10.67 -15.68 -5.38
CA ASN A 231 -9.79 -15.93 -6.53
C ASN A 231 -8.85 -14.75 -6.85
N LEU A 232 -9.32 -13.51 -6.67
CA LEU A 232 -8.51 -12.31 -6.85
C LEU A 232 -7.52 -12.13 -5.69
N ALA A 233 -7.95 -12.43 -4.45
CA ALA A 233 -7.07 -12.41 -3.29
C ALA A 233 -5.95 -13.47 -3.39
N ALA A 234 -6.26 -14.67 -3.87
CA ALA A 234 -5.28 -15.73 -4.14
C ALA A 234 -4.28 -15.32 -5.23
N LEU A 235 -4.75 -14.74 -6.33
CA LEU A 235 -3.87 -14.19 -7.39
C LEU A 235 -2.95 -13.11 -6.85
N ARG A 236 -3.44 -12.21 -5.99
CA ARG A 236 -2.63 -11.18 -5.33
C ARG A 236 -1.50 -11.78 -4.52
N SER A 237 -1.79 -12.80 -3.71
CA SER A 237 -0.78 -13.44 -2.85
C SER A 237 0.32 -14.13 -3.67
N LEU A 238 -0.04 -14.77 -4.79
CA LEU A 238 0.91 -15.41 -5.69
C LEU A 238 1.80 -14.38 -6.41
N VAL A 239 1.21 -13.32 -6.94
CA VAL A 239 1.94 -12.25 -7.63
C VAL A 239 2.87 -11.52 -6.66
N GLY A 240 2.37 -11.09 -5.50
CA GLY A 240 3.17 -10.38 -4.49
C GLY A 240 4.29 -11.26 -3.91
N GLY A 241 4.04 -12.54 -3.68
CA GLY A 241 5.04 -13.46 -3.15
C GLY A 241 6.20 -13.75 -4.10
N GLN A 242 5.91 -14.05 -5.37
CA GLN A 242 6.95 -14.39 -6.35
C GLN A 242 7.74 -13.16 -6.82
N LEU A 243 7.07 -12.07 -7.17
CA LEU A 243 7.73 -10.83 -7.58
C LEU A 243 8.56 -10.22 -6.45
N GLY A 244 8.05 -10.21 -5.22
CA GLY A 244 8.77 -9.68 -4.06
C GLY A 244 10.04 -10.48 -3.71
N SER A 245 10.03 -11.81 -3.87
CA SER A 245 11.22 -12.65 -3.62
C SER A 245 12.29 -12.46 -4.70
N PHE A 246 11.89 -12.39 -5.97
CA PHE A 246 12.78 -12.12 -7.09
C PHE A 246 13.41 -10.73 -6.97
N SER A 247 12.61 -9.70 -6.69
CA SER A 247 13.09 -8.33 -6.50
C SER A 247 14.11 -8.21 -5.37
N ARG A 248 13.87 -8.87 -4.23
CA ARG A 248 14.83 -8.91 -3.11
C ARG A 248 16.14 -9.59 -3.50
N GLY A 249 16.07 -10.72 -4.19
CA GLY A 249 17.25 -11.43 -4.68
C GLY A 249 18.09 -10.56 -5.62
N LEU A 250 17.45 -9.85 -6.55
CA LEU A 250 18.12 -8.96 -7.51
C LEU A 250 18.80 -7.76 -6.81
N VAL A 251 18.11 -7.13 -5.84
CA VAL A 251 18.70 -6.03 -5.05
C VAL A 251 19.95 -6.49 -4.31
N LEU A 252 19.88 -7.63 -3.62
CA LEU A 252 21.01 -8.17 -2.88
C LEU A 252 22.17 -8.53 -3.81
N ALA A 253 21.90 -9.13 -4.97
CA ALA A 253 22.92 -9.43 -5.97
C ALA A 253 23.61 -8.16 -6.51
N LEU A 254 22.83 -7.14 -6.89
CA LEU A 254 23.36 -5.85 -7.34
C LEU A 254 24.22 -5.16 -6.27
N LEU A 255 23.76 -5.17 -5.03
CA LEU A 255 24.49 -4.58 -3.91
C LEU A 255 25.79 -5.38 -3.61
N ALA A 256 25.77 -6.69 -3.71
CA ALA A 256 26.94 -7.53 -3.51
C ALA A 256 28.02 -7.26 -4.59
N VAL A 257 27.61 -7.22 -5.86
CA VAL A 257 28.53 -6.94 -6.99
C VAL A 257 29.10 -5.54 -6.89
N THR A 258 28.24 -4.53 -6.74
CA THR A 258 28.68 -3.13 -6.67
C THR A 258 29.44 -2.82 -5.40
N GLY A 259 29.08 -3.43 -4.26
CA GLY A 259 29.80 -3.35 -3.01
C GLY A 259 31.18 -4.01 -3.10
N GLY A 260 31.31 -5.13 -3.80
CA GLY A 260 32.58 -5.78 -4.11
C GLY A 260 33.50 -4.89 -4.95
N LEU A 261 32.95 -4.27 -6.01
CA LEU A 261 33.70 -3.31 -6.83
C LEU A 261 34.14 -2.08 -6.01
N LEU A 262 33.25 -1.57 -5.15
CA LEU A 262 33.60 -0.46 -4.25
C LEU A 262 34.72 -0.86 -3.27
N ALA A 263 34.68 -2.09 -2.72
CA ALA A 263 35.73 -2.59 -1.84
C ALA A 263 37.09 -2.66 -2.56
N VAL A 264 37.16 -3.17 -3.79
CA VAL A 264 38.36 -3.21 -4.62
C VAL A 264 38.89 -1.80 -4.90
N LEU A 265 37.99 -0.88 -5.24
CA LEU A 265 38.32 0.51 -5.46
C LEU A 265 38.92 1.14 -4.19
N LEU A 266 38.22 1.05 -3.06
CA LEU A 266 38.70 1.58 -1.78
C LEU A 266 40.02 0.94 -1.35
N PHE A 267 40.21 -0.36 -1.61
CA PHE A 267 41.48 -1.04 -1.35
C PHE A 267 42.64 -0.46 -2.20
N SER A 268 42.40 -0.28 -3.49
CA SER A 268 43.37 0.34 -4.39
C SER A 268 43.78 1.75 -3.93
N LEU A 269 42.77 2.52 -3.46
CA LEU A 269 42.97 3.86 -2.94
C LEU A 269 43.84 3.90 -1.67
N VAL A 270 43.52 2.99 -0.74
CA VAL A 270 44.33 2.83 0.49
C VAL A 270 45.76 2.45 0.14
N MET A 271 45.99 1.59 -0.87
CA MET A 271 47.30 1.21 -1.32
C MET A 271 48.08 2.39 -1.93
N MET A 272 47.45 3.24 -2.72
CA MET A 272 48.07 4.46 -3.26
C MET A 272 48.48 5.44 -2.15
N ARG A 273 47.80 5.48 -1.04
CA ARG A 273 48.01 6.38 0.11
C ARG A 273 48.80 5.77 1.27
N ARG A 274 49.42 4.64 1.04
CA ARG A 274 50.14 3.91 2.12
C ARG A 274 51.16 4.80 2.85
N LYS A 275 51.87 5.69 2.16
CA LYS A 275 52.85 6.62 2.75
C LYS A 275 52.20 7.63 3.70
N ASP A 276 51.03 8.15 3.37
CA ASP A 276 50.29 9.10 4.25
C ASP A 276 49.82 8.46 5.54
N PHE A 277 49.32 7.24 5.46
CA PHE A 277 48.93 6.48 6.65
C PHE A 277 50.13 6.12 7.53
N GLY A 278 51.26 5.77 6.91
CA GLY A 278 52.55 5.57 7.60
C GLY A 278 52.99 6.80 8.37
N ARG A 279 52.97 7.99 7.74
CA ARG A 279 53.31 9.28 8.38
C ARG A 279 52.39 9.60 9.56
N ARG A 280 51.10 9.45 9.40
CA ARG A 280 50.09 9.68 10.48
C ARG A 280 50.36 8.77 11.67
N ARG A 281 50.71 7.51 11.42
CA ARG A 281 51.07 6.57 12.50
C ARG A 281 52.38 6.92 13.20
N ALA A 282 53.37 7.36 12.46
CA ALA A 282 54.64 7.86 13.02
C ALA A 282 54.45 9.07 13.93
N LEU A 283 53.44 9.92 13.65
CA LEU A 283 53.01 11.05 14.46
C LEU A 283 52.08 10.69 15.64
N GLY A 284 51.87 9.39 15.91
CA GLY A 284 51.11 8.92 17.07
C GLY A 284 49.64 8.61 16.83
N ALA A 285 49.17 8.57 15.57
CA ALA A 285 47.77 8.20 15.30
C ALA A 285 47.51 6.74 15.67
N SER A 286 46.46 6.49 16.48
CA SER A 286 46.04 5.15 16.81
C SER A 286 45.43 4.41 15.60
N ARG A 287 45.44 3.07 15.66
CA ARG A 287 44.80 2.23 14.60
C ARG A 287 43.30 2.55 14.45
N GLY A 288 42.62 2.73 15.58
CA GLY A 288 41.18 3.05 15.58
C GLY A 288 40.87 4.41 14.94
N LEU A 289 41.75 5.39 15.13
CA LEU A 289 41.63 6.71 14.49
C LEU A 289 41.75 6.65 12.96
N ILE A 290 42.66 5.83 12.42
CA ILE A 290 42.78 5.64 10.97
C ILE A 290 41.57 4.94 10.40
N VAL A 291 41.10 3.86 11.04
CA VAL A 291 39.85 3.14 10.64
C VAL A 291 38.65 4.11 10.69
N GLY A 292 38.49 4.82 11.79
CA GLY A 292 37.40 5.80 11.97
C GLY A 292 37.40 6.89 10.91
N LEU A 293 38.58 7.39 10.52
CA LEU A 293 38.71 8.42 9.49
C LEU A 293 38.29 7.89 8.10
N ILE A 294 38.73 6.68 7.73
CA ILE A 294 38.37 6.06 6.44
C ILE A 294 36.83 5.78 6.40
N LEU A 295 36.27 5.23 7.47
CA LEU A 295 34.84 4.99 7.56
C LEU A 295 34.04 6.29 7.51
N ALA A 296 34.44 7.32 8.25
CA ALA A 296 33.80 8.63 8.21
C ALA A 296 33.85 9.27 6.81
N GLN A 297 34.99 9.16 6.12
CA GLN A 297 35.14 9.62 4.74
C GLN A 297 34.18 8.86 3.81
N THR A 298 34.10 7.52 3.96
CA THR A 298 33.19 6.69 3.16
C THR A 298 31.72 7.06 3.40
N VAL A 299 31.32 7.31 4.65
CA VAL A 299 29.94 7.75 4.98
C VAL A 299 29.58 9.07 4.31
N VAL A 300 30.50 10.04 4.33
CA VAL A 300 30.28 11.35 3.69
C VAL A 300 30.12 11.18 2.18
N LEU A 301 31.03 10.43 1.54
CA LEU A 301 30.98 10.20 0.09
C LEU A 301 29.76 9.37 -0.34
N ALA A 302 29.46 8.31 0.43
CA ALA A 302 28.27 7.49 0.20
C ALA A 302 26.99 8.29 0.39
N GLY A 303 26.93 9.17 1.40
CA GLY A 303 25.80 10.07 1.61
C GLY A 303 25.55 11.01 0.43
N VAL A 304 26.62 11.62 -0.10
CA VAL A 304 26.52 12.47 -1.29
C VAL A 304 26.09 11.67 -2.52
N GLY A 305 26.72 10.51 -2.77
CA GLY A 305 26.36 9.63 -3.88
C GLY A 305 24.92 9.13 -3.81
N LEU A 306 24.45 8.81 -2.61
CA LEU A 306 23.08 8.39 -2.34
C LEU A 306 22.07 9.51 -2.63
N MET A 307 22.30 10.72 -2.11
CA MET A 307 21.40 11.87 -2.35
C MET A 307 21.30 12.19 -3.84
N LEU A 308 22.44 12.22 -4.54
CA LEU A 308 22.46 12.44 -5.98
C LEU A 308 21.80 11.29 -6.73
N GLY A 309 22.08 10.03 -6.33
CA GLY A 309 21.53 8.83 -6.96
C GLY A 309 20.01 8.77 -6.84
N VAL A 310 19.47 9.01 -5.64
CA VAL A 310 18.01 9.05 -5.43
C VAL A 310 17.38 10.22 -6.21
N GLY A 311 17.99 11.42 -6.15
CA GLY A 311 17.47 12.59 -6.87
C GLY A 311 17.41 12.38 -8.39
N VAL A 312 18.50 11.86 -8.98
CA VAL A 312 18.55 11.55 -10.42
C VAL A 312 17.56 10.43 -10.77
N SER A 313 17.47 9.36 -9.96
CA SER A 313 16.53 8.27 -10.21
C SER A 313 15.08 8.74 -10.21
N VAL A 314 14.70 9.56 -9.22
CA VAL A 314 13.36 10.14 -9.14
C VAL A 314 13.08 11.04 -10.34
N ALA A 315 14.04 11.87 -10.74
CA ALA A 315 13.89 12.74 -11.91
C ALA A 315 13.72 11.92 -13.21
N VAL A 316 14.46 10.84 -13.37
CA VAL A 316 14.33 9.94 -14.54
C VAL A 316 12.96 9.24 -14.53
N LEU A 317 12.53 8.69 -13.40
CA LEU A 317 11.24 8.00 -13.29
C LEU A 317 10.06 8.94 -13.57
N LEU A 318 10.11 10.18 -13.08
CA LEU A 318 9.11 11.20 -13.40
C LEU A 318 9.11 11.58 -14.90
N ALA A 319 10.29 11.72 -15.51
CA ALA A 319 10.39 12.03 -16.93
C ALA A 319 9.90 10.90 -17.84
N THR A 320 10.01 9.64 -17.42
CA THR A 320 9.53 8.47 -18.15
C THR A 320 8.10 8.07 -17.81
N ALA A 321 7.42 8.82 -16.92
CA ALA A 321 6.09 8.50 -16.39
C ALA A 321 6.00 7.10 -15.74
N ASP A 322 7.13 6.57 -15.26
CA ASP A 322 7.18 5.30 -14.56
C ASP A 322 6.68 5.46 -13.10
N PRO A 323 6.09 4.42 -12.51
CA PRO A 323 5.66 4.44 -11.13
C PRO A 323 6.85 4.61 -10.18
N LEU A 324 6.71 5.54 -9.24
CA LEU A 324 7.70 5.73 -8.18
C LEU A 324 7.62 4.57 -7.18
N PRO A 325 8.75 4.00 -6.76
CA PRO A 325 8.74 3.04 -5.65
C PRO A 325 8.33 3.74 -4.35
N GLY A 326 7.64 3.03 -3.47
CA GLY A 326 7.16 3.56 -2.21
C GLY A 326 8.30 4.10 -1.31
N VAL A 327 7.95 5.00 -0.38
CA VAL A 327 8.91 5.61 0.56
C VAL A 327 9.65 4.56 1.38
N SER A 328 8.97 3.48 1.79
CA SER A 328 9.57 2.37 2.53
C SER A 328 10.69 1.67 1.75
N PHE A 329 10.49 1.41 0.45
CA PHE A 329 11.54 0.85 -0.42
C PHE A 329 12.73 1.80 -0.54
N THR A 330 12.48 3.08 -0.77
CA THR A 330 13.54 4.09 -0.91
C THR A 330 14.38 4.22 0.37
N LEU A 331 13.72 4.25 1.54
CA LEU A 331 14.41 4.27 2.84
C LEU A 331 15.23 3.01 3.08
N ALA A 332 14.67 1.84 2.80
CA ALA A 332 15.38 0.56 2.92
C ALA A 332 16.62 0.53 2.01
N LEU A 333 16.50 0.99 0.77
CA LEU A 333 17.63 1.11 -0.17
C LEU A 333 18.70 2.07 0.36
N CYS A 334 18.32 3.22 0.93
CA CYS A 334 19.26 4.16 1.53
C CYS A 334 20.08 3.51 2.66
N VAL A 335 19.41 2.83 3.57
CA VAL A 335 20.07 2.14 4.70
C VAL A 335 20.98 1.04 4.17
N LEU A 336 20.51 0.24 3.22
CA LEU A 336 21.25 -0.90 2.68
C LEU A 336 22.47 -0.45 1.88
N THR A 337 22.35 0.63 1.11
CA THR A 337 23.48 1.24 0.37
C THR A 337 24.56 1.77 1.31
N LEU A 338 24.17 2.48 2.37
CA LEU A 338 25.11 2.95 3.39
C LEU A 338 25.79 1.79 4.12
N ALA A 339 25.04 0.77 4.50
CA ALA A 339 25.57 -0.43 5.14
C ALA A 339 26.59 -1.16 4.24
N THR A 340 26.24 -1.37 2.96
CA THR A 340 27.12 -2.00 1.98
C THR A 340 28.39 -1.18 1.76
N SER A 341 28.28 0.16 1.66
CA SER A 341 29.44 1.05 1.51
C SER A 341 30.36 0.99 2.71
N LEU A 342 29.80 0.95 3.93
CA LEU A 342 30.59 0.79 5.16
C LEU A 342 31.27 -0.57 5.23
N LEU A 343 30.54 -1.65 4.94
CA LEU A 343 31.12 -3.01 4.90
C LEU A 343 32.28 -3.11 3.91
N SER A 344 32.09 -2.53 2.71
CA SER A 344 33.13 -2.45 1.68
C SER A 344 34.39 -1.71 2.13
N ALA A 345 34.25 -0.74 3.03
CA ALA A 345 35.36 0.06 3.54
C ALA A 345 36.11 -0.61 4.73
N ILE A 346 35.50 -1.57 5.41
CA ILE A 346 36.11 -2.19 6.62
C ILE A 346 37.43 -2.87 6.29
N LEU A 347 37.46 -3.74 5.26
CA LEU A 347 38.65 -4.48 4.91
C LEU A 347 39.84 -3.53 4.52
N PRO A 348 39.65 -2.58 3.60
CA PRO A 348 40.67 -1.58 3.28
C PRO A 348 41.14 -0.78 4.51
N ALA A 349 40.19 -0.37 5.38
CA ALA A 349 40.53 0.42 6.57
C ALA A 349 41.38 -0.39 7.58
N VAL A 350 41.06 -1.65 7.80
CA VAL A 350 41.84 -2.54 8.65
C VAL A 350 43.24 -2.76 8.08
N VAL A 351 43.38 -2.99 6.79
CA VAL A 351 44.67 -3.13 6.13
C VAL A 351 45.49 -1.87 6.25
N ALA A 352 44.88 -0.69 6.03
CA ALA A 352 45.55 0.60 6.22
C ALA A 352 46.09 0.79 7.63
N SER A 353 45.30 0.39 8.63
CA SER A 353 45.63 0.56 10.06
C SER A 353 46.78 -0.34 10.56
N ARG A 354 46.97 -1.50 9.92
CA ARG A 354 48.00 -2.48 10.31
C ARG A 354 49.38 -2.26 9.68
N ARG A 355 49.54 -1.29 8.75
CA ARG A 355 50.80 -0.97 8.13
C ARG A 355 51.82 -0.42 9.11
N GLU A 356 53.07 -0.96 9.05
CA GLU A 356 54.16 -0.54 9.94
C GLU A 356 54.86 0.72 9.37
N PRO A 357 55.03 1.81 10.15
CA PRO A 357 55.64 3.07 9.69
C PRO A 357 57.03 2.90 9.16
N ILE A 358 57.81 1.99 9.78
CA ILE A 358 59.24 1.77 9.44
C ILE A 358 59.40 1.19 8.03
N ARG A 359 58.52 0.31 7.58
CA ARG A 359 58.58 -0.31 6.26
C ARG A 359 58.17 0.63 5.14
N GLU A 360 57.19 1.49 5.41
CA GLU A 360 56.63 2.40 4.39
C GLU A 360 57.47 3.68 4.19
N LEU A 361 58.30 4.05 5.17
CA LEU A 361 59.20 5.23 5.09
C LEU A 361 60.61 4.90 4.57
N ARG A 362 60.98 3.61 4.50
CA ARG A 362 62.28 3.14 4.01
C ARG A 362 62.35 2.91 2.48
N VAL A 363 61.29 3.03 1.76
CA VAL A 363 61.26 2.86 0.30
C VAL A 363 61.57 4.21 -0.34
N PRO A 364 62.63 4.34 -1.15
CA PRO A 364 62.99 5.58 -1.84
C PRO A 364 61.93 6.07 -2.82
#